data_a6852ac8f9fe5d23fad6f5e3ee2f561b
#
_entry.id   a6852ac8f9fe5d23fad6f5e3ee2f561b
#
_cell.length_a   1.000
_cell.length_b   1.000
_cell.length_c   1.000
_cell.angle_alpha   90.00
_cell.angle_beta   90.00
_cell.angle_gamma   90.00
#
_symmetry.space_group_name_H-M   'P 1'
#
loop_
_entity.id
_entity.type
_entity.pdbx_description
1 polymer ?
#
loop_
_entity_poly.entity_id
_entity_poly.type
_entity_poly.pdbx_seq_one_letter_code
_entity_poly.pdbx_strand_id
1 'polypeptide(L)'
;MSKLLTKLAHSFNAFSNREPPIPFSQSSGGYGYRPDRTRHSTGVEKSFVYSIYNRIALDVSSFDIKHCKVDDEGRYLEDIKGPLNDILNLEANIDQTGRAFIQDYVLSLFDEGCIAIVPIITEDDPNDGGRLKIYNARIGRITYWYPQHVRVEVFNEYKGTKEEIVVPKKTTCIIENPFYSVMNQRNSTMQRLIRKMNLLDSIDEQSGSGKLDLIIQLPYAIKSQDKEKVASERVQRISEQLKNSKYGIAYVDQAEKITQLNRPVENNLMKQIEYLTNLMYSQLNITQSVMDGTADEKTMINYLNRTVEPILSALVDEMERKWLTKNARTRGEAVKFFRDPFKLVPVSELADIGDKFTRNCIATSNDMRQAIGWKPSKDPIADELINKNISQPTTPGEESLTGGSDDLTPDDEELINTVLKEVGAVE
;
A
#
# COMPACT_ATOMS: atom_id res chain seq x y z
N MET A 1 1.64 -25.27 -40.23
CA MET A 1 1.13 -24.51 -39.11
C MET A 1 2.15 -23.44 -38.73
N SER A 2 1.76 -22.17 -38.71
CA SER A 2 2.70 -21.07 -38.58
C SER A 2 3.31 -21.07 -37.16
N LYS A 3 4.56 -20.62 -37.03
CA LYS A 3 5.28 -20.44 -35.74
C LYS A 3 4.49 -19.60 -34.73
N LEU A 4 3.50 -18.84 -35.17
CA LEU A 4 2.61 -18.04 -34.34
C LEU A 4 1.58 -18.90 -33.59
N LEU A 5 1.01 -19.93 -34.25
CA LEU A 5 0.07 -20.87 -33.61
C LEU A 5 0.77 -21.78 -32.61
N THR A 6 2.05 -22.10 -32.85
CA THR A 6 2.86 -22.85 -31.87
C THR A 6 3.21 -22.01 -30.66
N LYS A 7 3.45 -20.71 -30.80
CA LYS A 7 3.66 -19.79 -29.65
C LYS A 7 2.39 -19.57 -28.82
N LEU A 8 1.21 -19.53 -29.45
CA LEU A 8 -0.08 -19.45 -28.76
C LEU A 8 -0.45 -20.76 -28.01
N ALA A 9 0.01 -21.90 -28.53
CA ALA A 9 -0.19 -23.20 -27.90
C ALA A 9 0.71 -23.45 -26.68
N HIS A 10 1.76 -22.66 -26.50
CA HIS A 10 2.72 -22.76 -25.39
C HIS A 10 2.51 -21.72 -24.29
N SER A 11 1.48 -20.87 -24.39
CA SER A 11 1.15 -19.97 -23.27
C SER A 11 0.48 -20.77 -22.13
N PHE A 12 1.14 -20.75 -20.99
CA PHE A 12 0.60 -21.37 -19.78
C PHE A 12 -0.47 -20.47 -19.13
N ASN A 13 -1.62 -21.05 -18.82
CA ASN A 13 -2.67 -20.40 -18.05
C ASN A 13 -2.97 -21.22 -16.80
N ALA A 14 -2.78 -20.65 -15.62
CA ALA A 14 -2.93 -21.29 -14.33
C ALA A 14 -4.35 -21.87 -14.09
N PHE A 15 -5.39 -21.33 -14.75
CA PHE A 15 -6.75 -21.85 -14.66
C PHE A 15 -7.06 -23.01 -15.60
N SER A 16 -6.31 -23.15 -16.68
CA SER A 16 -6.50 -24.23 -17.67
C SER A 16 -5.72 -25.50 -17.34
N ASN A 17 -4.51 -25.35 -16.78
CA ASN A 17 -3.60 -26.46 -16.47
C ASN A 17 -3.79 -26.95 -15.04
N ARG A 18 -4.87 -27.68 -14.80
CA ARG A 18 -5.27 -28.17 -13.46
C ARG A 18 -4.80 -29.59 -13.23
N GLU A 19 -4.33 -29.87 -12.01
CA GLU A 19 -4.38 -31.22 -11.46
C GLU A 19 -5.84 -31.63 -11.20
N PRO A 20 -6.17 -32.95 -11.23
CA PRO A 20 -7.55 -33.43 -11.17
C PRO A 20 -8.30 -32.89 -9.97
N PRO A 21 -9.58 -32.55 -10.11
CA PRO A 21 -10.34 -31.84 -9.10
C PRO A 21 -10.57 -32.67 -7.86
N ILE A 22 -10.12 -32.18 -6.71
CA ILE A 22 -10.63 -32.61 -5.42
C ILE A 22 -12.06 -32.05 -5.26
N PRO A 23 -13.04 -32.84 -4.78
CA PRO A 23 -14.42 -32.40 -4.73
C PRO A 23 -14.59 -31.14 -3.89
N PHE A 24 -15.22 -30.15 -4.49
CA PHE A 24 -15.37 -28.78 -4.03
C PHE A 24 -16.68 -28.58 -3.25
N SER A 25 -16.63 -27.97 -2.07
CA SER A 25 -17.82 -27.41 -1.43
C SER A 25 -17.94 -25.93 -1.81
N GLN A 26 -19.02 -25.56 -2.45
CA GLN A 26 -19.31 -24.17 -2.81
C GLN A 26 -19.49 -23.32 -1.56
N SER A 27 -18.58 -22.37 -1.34
CA SER A 27 -18.78 -21.26 -0.42
C SER A 27 -19.43 -20.11 -1.20
N SER A 28 -20.67 -19.78 -0.85
CA SER A 28 -21.38 -18.65 -1.43
C SER A 28 -20.75 -17.34 -0.96
N GLY A 29 -19.98 -16.70 -1.83
CA GLY A 29 -19.44 -15.37 -1.60
C GLY A 29 -20.50 -14.29 -1.79
N GLY A 30 -20.66 -13.42 -0.80
CA GLY A 30 -21.50 -12.23 -0.92
C GLY A 30 -20.98 -11.27 -2.00
N TYR A 31 -21.90 -10.60 -2.68
CA TYR A 31 -21.61 -9.61 -3.72
C TYR A 31 -20.91 -8.39 -3.11
N GLY A 32 -19.64 -8.18 -3.48
CA GLY A 32 -18.90 -6.97 -3.18
C GLY A 32 -18.59 -6.18 -4.45
N TYR A 33 -18.34 -4.88 -4.32
CA TYR A 33 -18.01 -3.99 -5.42
C TYR A 33 -16.76 -4.44 -6.23
N ARG A 34 -15.87 -5.22 -5.61
CA ARG A 34 -14.76 -5.92 -6.26
C ARG A 34 -14.72 -7.36 -5.79
N PRO A 35 -15.19 -8.30 -6.62
CA PRO A 35 -15.23 -9.73 -6.27
C PRO A 35 -13.85 -10.38 -6.20
N ASP A 36 -12.83 -9.74 -6.78
CA ASP A 36 -11.42 -10.12 -6.75
C ASP A 36 -10.76 -9.91 -5.38
N ARG A 37 -11.23 -8.94 -4.58
CA ARG A 37 -10.67 -8.71 -3.24
C ARG A 37 -11.08 -9.78 -2.25
N THR A 38 -10.08 -10.26 -1.51
CA THR A 38 -10.32 -11.05 -0.30
C THR A 38 -10.98 -10.14 0.74
N ARG A 39 -12.26 -10.35 1.01
CA ARG A 39 -12.96 -9.61 2.07
C ARG A 39 -13.11 -10.49 3.28
N HIS A 40 -12.51 -10.09 4.38
CA HIS A 40 -12.91 -10.54 5.68
C HIS A 40 -14.14 -9.73 6.13
N SER A 41 -15.30 -10.36 6.13
CA SER A 41 -16.52 -9.79 6.71
C SER A 41 -16.47 -9.94 8.23
N THR A 42 -15.57 -9.24 8.89
CA THR A 42 -15.51 -9.21 10.36
C THR A 42 -16.12 -7.93 10.92
N GLY A 43 -17.11 -7.32 10.31
CA GLY A 43 -17.76 -6.11 10.85
C GLY A 43 -16.85 -4.90 11.10
N VAL A 44 -15.53 -5.11 11.01
CA VAL A 44 -14.46 -4.13 11.24
C VAL A 44 -14.18 -3.29 10.00
N GLU A 45 -14.88 -3.53 8.91
CA GLU A 45 -14.68 -2.88 7.60
C GLU A 45 -14.80 -1.34 7.64
N LYS A 46 -15.43 -0.80 8.65
CA LYS A 46 -15.55 0.64 8.92
C LYS A 46 -14.71 1.10 10.10
N SER A 47 -13.88 0.22 10.66
CA SER A 47 -13.13 0.51 11.85
C SER A 47 -11.87 1.31 11.56
N PHE A 48 -11.37 1.93 12.60
CA PHE A 48 -10.09 2.58 12.69
C PHE A 48 -8.92 1.71 12.17
N VAL A 49 -8.98 0.39 12.36
CA VAL A 49 -7.99 -0.58 11.88
C VAL A 49 -7.87 -0.54 10.35
N TYR A 50 -9.01 -0.54 9.65
CA TYR A 50 -9.01 -0.47 8.19
C TYR A 50 -8.44 0.86 7.66
N SER A 51 -8.64 1.97 8.39
CA SER A 51 -8.07 3.26 8.00
C SER A 51 -6.53 3.24 8.05
N ILE A 52 -5.93 2.56 9.02
CA ILE A 52 -4.48 2.36 9.10
C ILE A 52 -3.99 1.49 7.93
N TYR A 53 -4.67 0.36 7.67
CA TYR A 53 -4.32 -0.52 6.55
C TYR A 53 -4.35 0.22 5.22
N ASN A 54 -5.42 0.97 5.00
CA ASN A 54 -5.60 1.74 3.77
C ASN A 54 -4.55 2.85 3.64
N ARG A 55 -4.20 3.52 4.74
CA ARG A 55 -3.14 4.55 4.72
C ARG A 55 -1.81 3.94 4.30
N ILE A 56 -1.39 2.84 4.94
CA ILE A 56 -0.14 2.15 4.59
C ILE A 56 -0.19 1.66 3.14
N ALA A 57 -1.31 1.09 2.68
CA ALA A 57 -1.46 0.60 1.31
C ALA A 57 -1.32 1.72 0.27
N LEU A 58 -1.88 2.90 0.54
CA LEU A 58 -1.72 4.07 -0.31
C LEU A 58 -0.26 4.54 -0.36
N ASP A 59 0.40 4.59 0.78
CA ASP A 59 1.80 5.04 0.86
C ASP A 59 2.75 4.05 0.18
N VAL A 60 2.57 2.73 0.39
CA VAL A 60 3.34 1.68 -0.32
C VAL A 60 3.13 1.78 -1.83
N SER A 61 1.89 1.97 -2.29
CA SER A 61 1.56 2.08 -3.72
C SER A 61 2.06 3.37 -4.39
N SER A 62 2.57 4.31 -3.60
CA SER A 62 3.13 5.56 -4.12
C SER A 62 4.59 5.46 -4.57
N PHE A 63 5.25 4.33 -4.27
CA PHE A 63 6.61 4.05 -4.71
C PHE A 63 6.61 3.44 -6.11
N ASP A 64 7.61 3.81 -6.90
CA ASP A 64 7.82 3.23 -8.21
C ASP A 64 8.61 1.94 -8.08
N ILE A 65 7.99 0.81 -8.40
CA ILE A 65 8.64 -0.50 -8.42
C ILE A 65 9.00 -0.82 -9.86
N LYS A 66 10.28 -1.11 -10.10
CA LYS A 66 10.80 -1.30 -11.46
C LYS A 66 11.64 -2.57 -11.58
N HIS A 67 11.46 -3.25 -12.71
CA HIS A 67 12.41 -4.23 -13.21
C HIS A 67 13.49 -3.48 -13.98
N CYS A 68 14.70 -3.48 -13.45
CA CYS A 68 15.80 -2.67 -13.93
C CYS A 68 17.09 -3.49 -14.03
N LYS A 69 18.08 -2.89 -14.67
CA LYS A 69 19.46 -3.38 -14.69
C LYS A 69 20.27 -2.60 -13.66
N VAL A 70 21.07 -3.31 -12.90
CA VAL A 70 22.00 -2.76 -11.92
C VAL A 70 23.44 -3.14 -12.28
N ASP A 71 24.38 -2.34 -11.81
CA ASP A 71 25.82 -2.65 -11.91
C ASP A 71 26.25 -3.65 -10.81
N ASP A 72 27.53 -4.02 -10.82
CA ASP A 72 28.11 -4.96 -9.86
C ASP A 72 28.07 -4.45 -8.40
N GLU A 73 27.85 -3.13 -8.21
CA GLU A 73 27.68 -2.50 -6.90
C GLU A 73 26.20 -2.32 -6.51
N GLY A 74 25.27 -2.78 -7.36
CA GLY A 74 23.82 -2.71 -7.12
C GLY A 74 23.21 -1.35 -7.44
N ARG A 75 23.93 -0.44 -8.14
CA ARG A 75 23.42 0.86 -8.55
C ARG A 75 22.56 0.73 -9.80
N TYR A 76 21.50 1.50 -9.87
CA TYR A 76 20.58 1.54 -11.01
C TYR A 76 21.31 2.03 -12.27
N LEU A 77 21.05 1.33 -13.38
CA LEU A 77 21.54 1.69 -14.71
C LEU A 77 20.41 2.11 -15.65
N GLU A 78 19.47 1.21 -15.90
CA GLU A 78 18.38 1.43 -16.87
C GLU A 78 17.14 0.58 -16.56
N ASP A 79 15.97 1.02 -17.03
CA ASP A 79 14.73 0.25 -16.94
C ASP A 79 14.71 -0.83 -18.03
N ILE A 80 14.38 -2.06 -17.66
CA ILE A 80 14.21 -3.16 -18.58
C ILE A 80 12.79 -3.13 -19.16
N LYS A 81 12.65 -2.81 -20.44
CA LYS A 81 11.35 -2.84 -21.11
C LYS A 81 10.86 -4.28 -21.20
N GLY A 82 9.73 -4.58 -20.57
CA GLY A 82 9.16 -5.92 -20.55
C GLY A 82 7.88 -6.04 -19.74
N PRO A 83 7.20 -7.18 -19.86
CA PRO A 83 5.87 -7.37 -19.27
C PRO A 83 5.86 -7.25 -17.74
N LEU A 84 6.97 -7.49 -17.06
CA LEU A 84 7.03 -7.30 -15.60
C LEU A 84 6.89 -5.82 -15.21
N ASN A 85 7.51 -4.90 -15.97
CA ASN A 85 7.32 -3.47 -15.74
C ASN A 85 5.90 -3.02 -16.10
N ASP A 86 5.28 -3.63 -17.10
CA ASP A 86 3.88 -3.36 -17.44
C ASP A 86 2.95 -3.76 -16.30
N ILE A 87 3.16 -4.93 -15.68
CA ILE A 87 2.40 -5.39 -14.50
C ILE A 87 2.55 -4.43 -13.31
N LEU A 88 3.76 -3.98 -13.05
CA LEU A 88 4.05 -3.17 -11.86
C LEU A 88 3.57 -1.72 -12.00
N ASN A 89 3.62 -1.15 -13.22
CA ASN A 89 3.41 0.29 -13.42
C ASN A 89 2.16 0.63 -14.24
N LEU A 90 1.68 -0.27 -15.11
CA LEU A 90 0.57 0.00 -16.01
C LEU A 90 -0.65 -0.86 -15.64
N GLU A 91 -0.61 -2.14 -15.98
CA GLU A 91 -1.74 -3.06 -15.87
C GLU A 91 -1.27 -4.41 -15.34
N ALA A 92 -1.66 -4.76 -14.12
CA ALA A 92 -1.32 -6.05 -13.52
C ALA A 92 -2.24 -7.17 -14.02
N ASN A 93 -3.48 -6.84 -14.29
CA ASN A 93 -4.52 -7.69 -14.87
C ASN A 93 -5.68 -6.81 -15.37
N ILE A 94 -6.66 -7.41 -16.04
CA ILE A 94 -7.81 -6.70 -16.64
C ILE A 94 -8.61 -5.84 -15.63
N ASP A 95 -8.55 -6.17 -14.35
CA ASP A 95 -9.31 -5.49 -13.29
C ASP A 95 -8.50 -4.45 -12.53
N GLN A 96 -7.15 -4.50 -12.61
CA GLN A 96 -6.27 -3.74 -11.73
C GLN A 96 -5.10 -3.09 -12.49
N THR A 97 -4.93 -1.80 -12.27
CA THR A 97 -3.69 -1.11 -12.60
C THR A 97 -2.55 -1.58 -11.68
N GLY A 98 -1.29 -1.39 -12.06
CA GLY A 98 -0.14 -1.73 -11.22
C GLY A 98 -0.26 -1.15 -9.81
N ARG A 99 -0.64 0.13 -9.68
CA ARG A 99 -0.86 0.78 -8.38
C ARG A 99 -1.99 0.14 -7.56
N ALA A 100 -3.13 -0.19 -8.20
CA ALA A 100 -4.23 -0.87 -7.53
C ALA A 100 -3.87 -2.29 -7.10
N PHE A 101 -3.03 -2.96 -7.86
CA PHE A 101 -2.47 -4.27 -7.52
C PHE A 101 -1.58 -4.20 -6.27
N ILE A 102 -0.71 -3.19 -6.16
CA ILE A 102 0.13 -3.00 -4.97
C ILE A 102 -0.73 -2.65 -3.73
N GLN A 103 -1.79 -1.84 -3.89
CA GLN A 103 -2.72 -1.59 -2.78
C GLN A 103 -3.41 -2.88 -2.31
N ASP A 104 -3.87 -3.71 -3.25
CA ASP A 104 -4.49 -5.00 -2.95
C ASP A 104 -3.49 -5.97 -2.28
N TYR A 105 -2.22 -5.95 -2.74
CA TYR A 105 -1.13 -6.67 -2.10
C TYR A 105 -1.02 -6.36 -0.60
N VAL A 106 -0.94 -5.08 -0.25
CA VAL A 106 -0.78 -4.67 1.16
C VAL A 106 -2.01 -5.02 1.98
N LEU A 107 -3.21 -4.73 1.47
CA LEU A 107 -4.45 -5.03 2.19
C LEU A 107 -4.62 -6.54 2.42
N SER A 108 -4.40 -7.35 1.39
CA SER A 108 -4.46 -8.81 1.51
C SER A 108 -3.38 -9.37 2.43
N LEU A 109 -2.17 -8.79 2.40
CA LEU A 109 -1.06 -9.18 3.27
C LEU A 109 -1.39 -8.94 4.75
N PHE A 110 -2.02 -7.82 5.06
CA PHE A 110 -2.41 -7.48 6.44
C PHE A 110 -3.58 -8.33 6.93
N ASP A 111 -4.53 -8.64 6.06
CA ASP A 111 -5.68 -9.47 6.41
C ASP A 111 -5.28 -10.94 6.64
N GLU A 112 -4.53 -11.53 5.73
CA GLU A 112 -4.20 -12.97 5.76
C GLU A 112 -2.89 -13.27 6.50
N GLY A 113 -1.99 -12.30 6.62
CA GLY A 113 -0.66 -12.47 7.21
C GLY A 113 0.35 -13.18 6.31
N CYS A 114 -0.11 -13.96 5.34
CA CYS A 114 0.70 -14.60 4.32
C CYS A 114 -0.15 -14.79 3.06
N ILE A 115 0.36 -14.31 1.93
CA ILE A 115 -0.35 -14.35 0.66
C ILE A 115 0.51 -14.94 -0.46
N ALA A 116 -0.13 -15.28 -1.57
CA ALA A 116 0.53 -15.70 -2.79
C ALA A 116 0.25 -14.71 -3.92
N ILE A 117 1.29 -14.29 -4.63
CA ILE A 117 1.15 -13.63 -5.93
C ILE A 117 1.37 -14.68 -7.00
N VAL A 118 0.31 -14.96 -7.76
CA VAL A 118 0.27 -16.04 -8.73
C VAL A 118 0.39 -15.45 -10.13
N PRO A 119 1.41 -15.87 -10.91
CA PRO A 119 1.44 -15.57 -12.35
C PRO A 119 0.32 -16.38 -13.04
N ILE A 120 -0.62 -15.69 -13.67
CA ILE A 120 -1.78 -16.33 -14.32
C ILE A 120 -1.48 -16.67 -15.77
N ILE A 121 -0.94 -15.70 -16.53
CA ILE A 121 -0.58 -15.87 -17.92
C ILE A 121 0.93 -15.70 -18.06
N THR A 122 1.58 -16.74 -18.55
CA THR A 122 3.03 -16.77 -18.76
C THR A 122 3.36 -17.27 -20.16
N GLU A 123 4.54 -16.90 -20.69
CA GLU A 123 4.98 -17.37 -22.01
C GLU A 123 5.36 -18.86 -21.99
N ASP A 124 6.04 -19.28 -20.92
CA ASP A 124 6.52 -20.66 -20.72
C ASP A 124 5.82 -21.33 -19.55
N ASP A 125 5.84 -22.67 -19.51
CA ASP A 125 5.33 -23.43 -18.36
C ASP A 125 6.19 -23.15 -17.11
N PRO A 126 5.61 -22.66 -16.02
CA PRO A 126 6.31 -22.42 -14.77
C PRO A 126 7.02 -23.64 -14.19
N ASN A 127 6.60 -24.86 -14.56
CA ASN A 127 7.21 -26.09 -14.09
C ASN A 127 8.54 -26.43 -14.79
N ASP A 128 8.74 -25.97 -16.02
CA ASP A 128 9.92 -26.28 -16.84
C ASP A 128 11.18 -25.49 -16.44
N GLY A 129 11.04 -24.47 -15.58
CA GLY A 129 12.17 -23.70 -15.06
C GLY A 129 12.83 -22.75 -16.06
N GLY A 130 12.17 -22.44 -17.17
CA GLY A 130 12.57 -21.46 -18.19
C GLY A 130 12.47 -20.01 -17.70
N ARG A 131 12.73 -19.07 -18.62
CA ARG A 131 12.54 -17.63 -18.39
C ARG A 131 11.06 -17.33 -18.30
N LEU A 132 10.61 -16.94 -17.10
CA LEU A 132 9.21 -16.66 -16.87
C LEU A 132 8.90 -15.23 -17.34
N LYS A 133 8.29 -15.08 -18.51
CA LYS A 133 7.66 -13.82 -18.91
C LYS A 133 6.21 -13.85 -18.46
N ILE A 134 5.88 -12.97 -17.55
CA ILE A 134 4.58 -12.90 -16.90
C ILE A 134 3.81 -11.74 -17.51
N TYR A 135 2.60 -12.00 -17.98
CA TYR A 135 1.71 -11.00 -18.60
C TYR A 135 0.51 -10.65 -17.71
N ASN A 136 0.21 -11.47 -16.72
CA ASN A 136 -0.90 -11.25 -15.81
C ASN A 136 -0.56 -11.89 -14.46
N ALA A 137 -0.78 -11.15 -13.39
CA ALA A 137 -0.56 -11.60 -12.03
C ALA A 137 -1.76 -11.25 -11.13
N ARG A 138 -2.11 -12.15 -10.23
CA ARG A 138 -3.16 -11.94 -9.25
C ARG A 138 -2.72 -12.33 -7.85
N ILE A 139 -3.29 -11.65 -6.87
CA ILE A 139 -3.10 -11.94 -5.47
C ILE A 139 -4.12 -12.98 -5.05
N GLY A 140 -3.68 -13.97 -4.29
CA GLY A 140 -4.54 -15.02 -3.81
C GLY A 140 -4.26 -15.40 -2.36
N ARG A 141 -5.31 -15.92 -1.72
CA ARG A 141 -5.28 -16.45 -0.37
C ARG A 141 -4.78 -17.88 -0.39
N ILE A 142 -3.78 -18.21 0.44
CA ILE A 142 -3.28 -19.57 0.57
C ILE A 142 -4.25 -20.37 1.45
N THR A 143 -4.89 -21.40 0.88
CA THR A 143 -5.85 -22.24 1.58
C THR A 143 -5.22 -23.55 2.10
N TYR A 144 -4.18 -24.04 1.41
CA TYR A 144 -3.48 -25.26 1.84
C TYR A 144 -2.02 -25.30 1.40
N TRP A 145 -1.17 -25.92 2.20
CA TRP A 145 0.26 -26.06 1.97
C TRP A 145 0.64 -27.49 1.63
N TYR A 146 1.22 -27.71 0.43
CA TYR A 146 1.85 -28.97 0.04
C TYR A 146 3.37 -28.83 0.09
N PRO A 147 4.16 -29.93 0.03
CA PRO A 147 5.62 -29.83 0.05
C PRO A 147 6.21 -28.91 -1.03
N GLN A 148 5.77 -29.04 -2.28
CA GLN A 148 6.28 -28.26 -3.44
C GLN A 148 5.25 -27.33 -4.07
N HIS A 149 3.98 -27.39 -3.66
CA HIS A 149 2.88 -26.62 -4.19
C HIS A 149 2.14 -25.89 -3.07
N VAL A 150 1.34 -24.93 -3.43
CA VAL A 150 0.34 -24.30 -2.57
C VAL A 150 -1.01 -24.29 -3.27
N ARG A 151 -2.08 -24.47 -2.50
CA ARG A 151 -3.42 -24.24 -2.98
C ARG A 151 -3.79 -22.79 -2.67
N VAL A 152 -4.21 -22.08 -3.69
CA VAL A 152 -4.49 -20.65 -3.61
C VAL A 152 -5.88 -20.37 -4.15
N GLU A 153 -6.68 -19.62 -3.42
CA GLU A 153 -7.96 -19.07 -3.88
C GLU A 153 -7.68 -17.78 -4.63
N VAL A 154 -7.97 -17.75 -5.93
CA VAL A 154 -7.70 -16.63 -6.84
C VAL A 154 -8.94 -16.31 -7.65
N PHE A 155 -9.17 -15.04 -7.98
CA PHE A 155 -10.25 -14.62 -8.86
C PHE A 155 -9.97 -15.03 -10.31
N ASN A 156 -10.91 -15.78 -10.89
CA ASN A 156 -10.87 -16.19 -12.29
C ASN A 156 -11.64 -15.18 -13.14
N GLU A 157 -10.94 -14.41 -13.96
CA GLU A 157 -11.51 -13.37 -14.82
C GLU A 157 -12.47 -13.92 -15.88
N TYR A 158 -12.26 -15.15 -16.34
CA TYR A 158 -13.12 -15.78 -17.35
C TYR A 158 -14.46 -16.25 -16.81
N LYS A 159 -14.50 -16.58 -15.52
CA LYS A 159 -15.72 -17.08 -14.85
C LYS A 159 -16.37 -16.04 -13.94
N GLY A 160 -15.68 -14.95 -13.63
CA GLY A 160 -16.14 -13.94 -12.70
C GLY A 160 -16.30 -14.43 -11.24
N THR A 161 -15.62 -15.52 -10.87
CA THR A 161 -15.71 -16.15 -9.55
C THR A 161 -14.33 -16.49 -9.01
N LYS A 162 -14.22 -16.61 -7.68
CA LYS A 162 -13.01 -17.14 -7.05
C LYS A 162 -12.91 -18.64 -7.22
N GLU A 163 -11.75 -19.11 -7.57
CA GLU A 163 -11.44 -20.53 -7.72
C GLU A 163 -10.18 -20.91 -6.94
N GLU A 164 -10.18 -22.13 -6.42
CA GLU A 164 -8.97 -22.72 -5.83
C GLU A 164 -8.15 -23.40 -6.93
N ILE A 165 -6.90 -23.00 -7.03
CA ILE A 165 -5.91 -23.61 -7.93
C ILE A 165 -4.70 -24.08 -7.14
N VAL A 166 -4.05 -25.13 -7.64
CA VAL A 166 -2.79 -25.62 -7.07
C VAL A 166 -1.65 -25.13 -7.96
N VAL A 167 -0.73 -24.38 -7.36
CA VAL A 167 0.38 -23.74 -8.07
C VAL A 167 1.72 -24.11 -7.45
N PRO A 168 2.80 -24.18 -8.25
CA PRO A 168 4.12 -24.54 -7.73
C PRO A 168 4.71 -23.39 -6.90
N LYS A 169 5.29 -23.71 -5.74
CA LYS A 169 6.01 -22.74 -4.90
C LYS A 169 7.22 -22.12 -5.58
N LYS A 170 7.74 -22.76 -6.63
CA LYS A 170 8.94 -22.33 -7.34
C LYS A 170 8.72 -21.00 -8.07
N THR A 171 7.54 -20.79 -8.61
CA THR A 171 7.19 -19.64 -9.48
C THR A 171 6.18 -18.68 -8.84
N THR A 172 5.54 -19.10 -7.77
CA THR A 172 4.59 -18.28 -7.02
C THR A 172 5.33 -17.50 -5.95
N CYS A 173 5.16 -16.17 -5.90
CA CYS A 173 5.68 -15.36 -4.82
C CYS A 173 4.82 -15.57 -3.57
N ILE A 174 5.42 -16.07 -2.52
CA ILE A 174 4.76 -16.33 -1.22
C ILE A 174 5.36 -15.36 -0.22
N ILE A 175 4.55 -14.39 0.20
CA ILE A 175 5.02 -13.27 1.00
C ILE A 175 4.33 -13.32 2.37
N GLU A 176 5.14 -13.32 3.41
CA GLU A 176 4.69 -13.19 4.79
C GLU A 176 4.75 -11.72 5.23
N ASN A 177 3.77 -11.32 6.02
CA ASN A 177 3.71 -9.97 6.57
C ASN A 177 4.92 -9.71 7.50
N PRO A 178 5.78 -8.72 7.22
CA PRO A 178 6.88 -8.36 8.12
C PRO A 178 6.41 -8.02 9.55
N PHE A 179 5.16 -7.58 9.70
CA PHE A 179 4.52 -7.28 10.98
C PHE A 179 3.61 -8.39 11.49
N TYR A 180 3.83 -9.64 11.05
CA TYR A 180 2.99 -10.77 11.41
C TYR A 180 2.77 -10.91 12.93
N SER A 181 3.83 -10.75 13.71
CA SER A 181 3.77 -10.84 15.17
C SER A 181 2.86 -9.80 15.83
N VAL A 182 2.76 -8.62 15.22
CA VAL A 182 1.97 -7.48 15.71
C VAL A 182 0.52 -7.56 15.23
N MET A 183 0.31 -8.03 14.00
CA MET A 183 -0.98 -7.94 13.29
C MET A 183 -1.73 -9.27 13.24
N ASN A 184 -1.08 -10.34 12.81
CA ASN A 184 -1.74 -11.59 12.41
C ASN A 184 -1.57 -12.72 13.42
N GLN A 185 -0.52 -12.70 14.23
CA GLN A 185 -0.28 -13.73 15.24
C GLN A 185 -1.45 -13.81 16.23
N ARG A 186 -1.78 -15.01 16.65
CA ARG A 186 -2.78 -15.26 17.69
C ARG A 186 -2.42 -14.47 18.96
N ASN A 187 -3.34 -13.67 19.48
CA ASN A 187 -3.15 -12.73 20.61
C ASN A 187 -2.20 -11.54 20.34
N SER A 188 -1.90 -11.23 19.08
CA SER A 188 -1.20 -9.99 18.73
C SER A 188 -1.90 -8.73 19.24
N THR A 189 -1.19 -7.62 19.25
CA THR A 189 -1.76 -6.32 19.65
C THR A 189 -2.99 -5.97 18.83
N MET A 190 -2.93 -6.17 17.50
CA MET A 190 -4.04 -5.95 16.60
C MET A 190 -5.25 -6.85 16.93
N GLN A 191 -5.02 -8.15 17.12
CA GLN A 191 -6.10 -9.09 17.45
C GLN A 191 -6.76 -8.78 18.81
N ARG A 192 -6.01 -8.27 19.76
CA ARG A 192 -6.55 -7.80 21.04
C ARG A 192 -7.36 -6.51 20.87
N LEU A 193 -6.89 -5.58 20.04
CA LEU A 193 -7.60 -4.35 19.73
C LEU A 193 -8.93 -4.65 19.05
N ILE A 194 -8.94 -5.46 17.99
CA ILE A 194 -10.16 -5.86 17.29
C ILE A 194 -11.17 -6.51 18.24
N ARG A 195 -10.73 -7.42 19.10
CA ARG A 195 -11.64 -8.06 20.08
C ARG A 195 -12.23 -7.05 21.08
N LYS A 196 -11.46 -6.05 21.50
CA LYS A 196 -11.96 -5.01 22.41
C LYS A 196 -12.94 -4.07 21.70
N MET A 197 -12.67 -3.71 20.45
CA MET A 197 -13.60 -2.92 19.63
C MET A 197 -14.93 -3.65 19.41
N ASN A 198 -14.90 -4.92 19.03
CA ASN A 198 -16.11 -5.75 18.88
C ASN A 198 -16.90 -5.88 20.20
N LEU A 199 -16.20 -5.94 21.34
CA LEU A 199 -16.86 -5.92 22.65
C LEU A 199 -17.52 -4.57 22.93
N LEU A 200 -16.88 -3.45 22.56
CA LEU A 200 -17.47 -2.12 22.69
C LEU A 200 -18.74 -2.00 21.82
N ASP A 201 -18.66 -2.40 20.55
CA ASP A 201 -19.80 -2.38 19.63
C ASP A 201 -20.99 -3.19 20.19
N SER A 202 -20.72 -4.37 20.79
CA SER A 202 -21.76 -5.19 21.41
C SER A 202 -22.38 -4.54 22.65
N ILE A 203 -21.59 -3.81 23.42
CA ILE A 203 -22.08 -3.04 24.59
C ILE A 203 -22.93 -1.86 24.12
N ASP A 204 -22.50 -1.14 23.08
CA ASP A 204 -23.23 -0.01 22.51
C ASP A 204 -24.55 -0.48 21.92
N GLU A 205 -24.58 -1.62 21.22
CA GLU A 205 -25.81 -2.23 20.72
C GLU A 205 -26.76 -2.62 21.87
N GLN A 206 -26.24 -3.19 22.96
CA GLN A 206 -27.02 -3.50 24.14
C GLN A 206 -27.58 -2.23 24.80
N SER A 207 -26.77 -1.19 24.92
CA SER A 207 -27.19 0.10 25.47
C SER A 207 -28.22 0.79 24.59
N GLY A 208 -28.01 0.79 23.27
CA GLY A 208 -28.94 1.34 22.27
C GLY A 208 -30.28 0.57 22.18
N SER A 209 -30.27 -0.74 22.49
CA SER A 209 -31.48 -1.58 22.50
C SER A 209 -32.39 -1.37 23.73
N GLY A 210 -32.04 -0.44 24.62
CA GLY A 210 -32.80 -0.17 25.85
C GLY A 210 -32.74 -1.31 26.88
N LYS A 211 -31.79 -2.25 26.73
CA LYS A 211 -31.53 -3.28 27.76
C LYS A 211 -30.71 -2.68 28.88
N LEU A 212 -31.43 -2.08 29.83
CA LEU A 212 -30.80 -1.60 31.05
C LEU A 212 -30.51 -2.77 31.98
N ASP A 213 -29.29 -2.82 32.53
CA ASP A 213 -28.97 -3.72 33.63
C ASP A 213 -29.69 -3.23 34.86
N LEU A 214 -30.87 -3.76 35.11
CA LEU A 214 -31.72 -3.39 36.24
C LEU A 214 -31.87 -4.57 37.20
N ILE A 215 -31.69 -4.32 38.46
CA ILE A 215 -32.12 -5.23 39.51
C ILE A 215 -33.50 -4.77 40.01
N ILE A 216 -34.49 -5.60 39.82
CA ILE A 216 -35.85 -5.38 40.30
C ILE A 216 -36.01 -6.19 41.57
N GLN A 217 -36.12 -5.50 42.70
CA GLN A 217 -36.41 -6.14 43.97
C GLN A 217 -37.93 -6.25 44.12
N LEU A 218 -38.44 -7.49 44.13
CA LEU A 218 -39.86 -7.77 44.33
C LEU A 218 -40.18 -7.83 45.81
N PRO A 219 -41.39 -7.43 46.24
CA PRO A 219 -41.82 -7.38 47.65
C PRO A 219 -42.11 -8.77 48.25
N TYR A 220 -41.88 -9.84 47.52
CA TYR A 220 -42.17 -11.21 47.95
C TYR A 220 -41.04 -12.18 47.52
N ALA A 221 -40.91 -13.28 48.29
CA ALA A 221 -39.95 -14.33 48.00
C ALA A 221 -40.51 -15.29 46.94
N ILE A 222 -39.71 -15.57 45.90
CA ILE A 222 -40.03 -16.54 44.84
C ILE A 222 -39.74 -17.95 45.35
N LYS A 223 -40.77 -18.65 45.87
CA LYS A 223 -40.66 -20.01 46.42
C LYS A 223 -41.55 -21.03 45.72
N SER A 224 -42.34 -20.63 44.74
CA SER A 224 -43.24 -21.52 43.97
C SER A 224 -43.24 -21.14 42.49
N GLN A 225 -43.53 -22.09 41.61
CA GLN A 225 -43.63 -21.90 40.14
C GLN A 225 -44.66 -20.80 39.77
N ASP A 226 -45.73 -20.66 40.51
CA ASP A 226 -46.73 -19.61 40.22
C ASP A 226 -46.20 -18.22 40.51
N LYS A 227 -45.37 -18.03 41.58
CA LYS A 227 -44.74 -16.78 41.88
C LYS A 227 -43.61 -16.46 40.88
N GLU A 228 -42.93 -17.48 40.34
CA GLU A 228 -41.95 -17.31 39.30
C GLU A 228 -42.57 -16.82 37.99
N LYS A 229 -43.74 -17.34 37.59
CA LYS A 229 -44.53 -16.85 36.44
C LYS A 229 -44.92 -15.38 36.64
N VAL A 230 -45.47 -15.03 37.79
CA VAL A 230 -45.82 -13.64 38.10
C VAL A 230 -44.61 -12.70 38.06
N ALA A 231 -43.44 -13.15 38.55
CA ALA A 231 -42.21 -12.39 38.50
C ALA A 231 -41.71 -12.20 37.04
N SER A 232 -41.77 -13.24 36.21
CA SER A 232 -41.37 -13.15 34.79
C SER A 232 -42.34 -12.25 33.99
N GLU A 233 -43.64 -12.34 34.19
CA GLU A 233 -44.61 -11.42 33.59
C GLU A 233 -44.35 -9.95 34.01
N ARG A 234 -43.98 -9.72 35.28
CA ARG A 234 -43.66 -8.38 35.76
C ARG A 234 -42.40 -7.81 35.10
N VAL A 235 -41.35 -8.61 35.00
CA VAL A 235 -40.11 -8.25 34.27
C VAL A 235 -40.39 -7.92 32.80
N GLN A 236 -41.24 -8.72 32.15
CA GLN A 236 -41.64 -8.51 30.76
C GLN A 236 -42.41 -7.20 30.59
N ARG A 237 -43.38 -6.89 31.47
CA ARG A 237 -44.11 -5.61 31.47
C ARG A 237 -43.21 -4.40 31.66
N ILE A 238 -42.27 -4.46 32.57
CA ILE A 238 -41.31 -3.36 32.80
C ILE A 238 -40.38 -3.20 31.58
N SER A 239 -39.92 -4.29 30.99
CA SER A 239 -39.15 -4.29 29.77
C SER A 239 -39.90 -3.67 28.59
N GLU A 240 -41.17 -3.99 28.42
CA GLU A 240 -42.03 -3.41 27.39
C GLU A 240 -42.32 -1.93 27.62
N GLN A 241 -42.55 -1.53 28.85
CA GLN A 241 -42.72 -0.12 29.21
C GLN A 241 -41.46 0.70 28.90
N LEU A 242 -40.26 0.17 29.20
CA LEU A 242 -39.00 0.83 28.92
C LEU A 242 -38.71 0.90 27.40
N LYS A 243 -39.04 -0.17 26.65
CA LYS A 243 -38.89 -0.18 25.19
C LYS A 243 -39.82 0.80 24.48
N ASN A 244 -41.06 0.94 24.96
CA ASN A 244 -42.09 1.80 24.36
C ASN A 244 -42.03 3.24 24.87
N SER A 245 -41.26 3.51 25.93
CA SER A 245 -41.13 4.83 26.49
C SER A 245 -40.08 5.66 25.72
N LYS A 246 -40.54 6.82 25.23
CA LYS A 246 -39.65 7.76 24.49
C LYS A 246 -38.54 8.36 25.40
N TYR A 247 -38.67 8.24 26.71
CA TYR A 247 -37.73 8.81 27.70
C TYR A 247 -37.17 7.79 28.71
N GLY A 248 -37.38 6.46 28.46
CA GLY A 248 -36.87 5.41 29.35
C GLY A 248 -37.54 5.40 30.74
N ILE A 249 -38.80 5.83 30.84
CA ILE A 249 -39.54 5.89 32.08
C ILE A 249 -40.44 4.65 32.21
N ALA A 250 -40.36 3.95 33.34
CA ALA A 250 -41.26 2.85 33.70
C ALA A 250 -41.93 3.14 35.05
N TYR A 251 -43.19 2.63 35.21
CA TYR A 251 -43.92 2.73 36.47
C TYR A 251 -43.56 1.55 37.36
N VAL A 252 -43.27 1.85 38.62
CA VAL A 252 -42.90 0.88 39.68
C VAL A 252 -43.89 1.01 40.83
N ASP A 253 -44.27 -0.13 41.42
CA ASP A 253 -45.12 -0.13 42.58
C ASP A 253 -44.35 0.35 43.83
N GLN A 254 -45.05 0.92 44.80
CA GLN A 254 -44.42 1.49 46.03
C GLN A 254 -43.58 0.46 46.79
N ALA A 255 -43.88 -0.82 46.64
CA ALA A 255 -43.17 -1.92 47.31
C ALA A 255 -41.98 -2.51 46.48
N GLU A 256 -41.82 -2.07 45.28
CA GLU A 256 -40.75 -2.52 44.38
C GLU A 256 -39.60 -1.49 44.35
N LYS A 257 -38.36 -1.98 44.33
CA LYS A 257 -37.20 -1.13 44.19
C LYS A 257 -36.44 -1.51 42.94
N ILE A 258 -36.30 -0.56 42.03
CA ILE A 258 -35.44 -0.71 40.86
C ILE A 258 -34.09 -0.08 41.16
N THR A 259 -33.03 -0.85 41.06
CA THR A 259 -31.66 -0.36 41.17
C THR A 259 -30.99 -0.51 39.81
N GLN A 260 -30.61 0.60 39.19
CA GLN A 260 -29.83 0.59 37.98
C GLN A 260 -28.36 0.26 38.34
N LEU A 261 -27.85 -0.79 37.70
CA LEU A 261 -26.44 -1.13 37.85
C LEU A 261 -25.64 -0.25 36.87
N ASN A 262 -25.07 0.81 37.43
CA ASN A 262 -24.09 1.59 36.68
C ASN A 262 -22.80 0.78 36.62
N ARG A 263 -22.54 0.16 35.47
CA ARG A 263 -21.26 -0.54 35.22
C ARG A 263 -20.24 0.49 34.76
N PRO A 264 -19.15 0.71 35.48
CA PRO A 264 -18.02 1.55 35.00
C PRO A 264 -17.18 0.83 33.94
N VAL A 265 -17.73 -0.21 33.29
CA VAL A 265 -17.04 -1.06 32.31
C VAL A 265 -16.66 -0.27 31.05
N GLU A 266 -17.52 0.66 30.61
CA GLU A 266 -17.30 1.46 29.39
C GLU A 266 -16.04 2.33 29.50
N ASN A 267 -15.85 3.06 30.60
CA ASN A 267 -14.68 3.92 30.78
C ASN A 267 -13.37 3.14 30.85
N ASN A 268 -13.38 1.92 31.37
CA ASN A 268 -12.19 1.08 31.43
C ASN A 268 -11.90 0.43 30.06
N LEU A 269 -12.96 0.08 29.33
CA LEU A 269 -12.83 -0.50 27.98
C LEU A 269 -12.27 0.52 27.00
N MET A 270 -12.77 1.76 27.00
CA MET A 270 -12.26 2.86 26.18
C MET A 270 -10.78 3.14 26.45
N LYS A 271 -10.36 3.19 27.72
CA LYS A 271 -8.94 3.35 28.07
C LYS A 271 -8.07 2.19 27.59
N GLN A 272 -8.60 0.96 27.60
CA GLN A 272 -7.88 -0.20 27.08
C GLN A 272 -7.76 -0.15 25.55
N ILE A 273 -8.78 0.32 24.86
CA ILE A 273 -8.73 0.52 23.39
C ILE A 273 -7.70 1.58 23.07
N GLU A 274 -7.74 2.73 23.73
CA GLU A 274 -6.76 3.81 23.54
C GLU A 274 -5.32 3.32 23.79
N TYR A 275 -5.08 2.60 24.87
CA TYR A 275 -3.78 2.00 25.18
C TYR A 275 -3.31 1.04 24.07
N LEU A 276 -4.18 0.15 23.59
CA LEU A 276 -3.84 -0.81 22.53
C LEU A 276 -3.62 -0.12 21.19
N THR A 277 -4.37 0.94 20.90
CA THR A 277 -4.21 1.78 19.71
C THR A 277 -2.84 2.46 19.71
N ASN A 278 -2.48 3.10 20.82
CA ASN A 278 -1.18 3.75 20.97
C ASN A 278 -0.02 2.76 20.92
N LEU A 279 -0.21 1.58 21.51
CA LEU A 279 0.79 0.51 21.42
C LEU A 279 0.98 0.03 19.98
N MET A 280 -0.10 -0.13 19.22
CA MET A 280 -0.05 -0.53 17.82
C MET A 280 0.62 0.56 16.95
N TYR A 281 0.27 1.82 17.15
CA TYR A 281 0.94 2.93 16.49
C TYR A 281 2.46 2.90 16.74
N SER A 282 2.85 2.73 18.00
CA SER A 282 4.26 2.62 18.36
C SER A 282 4.97 1.43 17.69
N GLN A 283 4.30 0.26 17.59
CA GLN A 283 4.87 -0.93 16.98
C GLN A 283 4.97 -0.86 15.45
N LEU A 284 4.07 -0.11 14.81
CA LEU A 284 4.11 0.15 13.37
C LEU A 284 4.86 1.44 13.01
N ASN A 285 5.43 2.14 13.98
CA ASN A 285 6.04 3.46 13.82
C ASN A 285 5.15 4.49 13.09
N ILE A 286 3.86 4.36 13.26
CA ILE A 286 2.87 5.32 12.79
C ILE A 286 2.58 6.28 13.93
N THR A 287 2.64 7.56 13.69
CA THR A 287 2.17 8.59 14.62
C THR A 287 0.82 9.10 14.20
N GLN A 288 0.09 9.73 15.13
CA GLN A 288 -1.17 10.36 14.76
C GLN A 288 -0.97 11.43 13.71
N SER A 289 0.15 12.16 13.74
CA SER A 289 0.50 13.17 12.75
C SER A 289 0.67 12.60 11.33
N VAL A 290 1.10 11.34 11.19
CA VAL A 290 1.12 10.64 9.89
C VAL A 290 -0.29 10.33 9.40
N MET A 291 -1.20 9.97 10.32
CA MET A 291 -2.58 9.64 9.97
C MET A 291 -3.40 10.87 9.58
N ASP A 292 -3.22 11.99 10.25
CA ASP A 292 -3.93 13.24 10.00
C ASP A 292 -3.21 14.18 9.01
N GLY A 293 -2.01 13.81 8.54
CA GLY A 293 -1.26 14.54 7.52
C GLY A 293 -0.48 15.75 8.04
N THR A 294 -0.30 15.87 9.35
CA THR A 294 0.46 16.98 9.99
C THR A 294 1.90 16.60 10.33
N ALA A 295 2.37 15.41 9.88
CA ALA A 295 3.71 14.93 10.18
C ALA A 295 4.78 15.80 9.51
N ASP A 296 5.83 16.10 10.26
CA ASP A 296 7.05 16.71 9.74
C ASP A 296 7.85 15.73 8.88
N GLU A 297 8.78 16.25 8.10
CA GLU A 297 9.62 15.45 7.19
C GLU A 297 10.35 14.31 7.92
N LYS A 298 10.93 14.59 9.08
CA LYS A 298 11.67 13.61 9.87
C LYS A 298 10.76 12.45 10.34
N THR A 299 9.55 12.75 10.78
CA THR A 299 8.54 11.74 11.18
C THR A 299 8.11 10.92 9.96
N MET A 300 7.89 11.57 8.81
CA MET A 300 7.57 10.86 7.56
C MET A 300 8.70 9.94 7.12
N ILE A 301 9.95 10.37 7.15
CA ILE A 301 11.10 9.53 6.80
C ILE A 301 11.19 8.32 7.74
N ASN A 302 11.03 8.51 9.04
CA ASN A 302 11.03 7.41 10.01
C ASN A 302 9.89 6.40 9.74
N TYR A 303 8.70 6.89 9.45
CA TYR A 303 7.54 6.05 9.09
C TYR A 303 7.82 5.26 7.80
N LEU A 304 8.31 5.92 6.76
CA LEU A 304 8.61 5.28 5.49
C LEU A 304 9.66 4.18 5.64
N ASN A 305 10.78 4.47 6.30
CA ASN A 305 11.88 3.52 6.46
C ASN A 305 11.52 2.33 7.36
N ARG A 306 10.64 2.51 8.35
CA ARG A 306 10.33 1.48 9.33
C ARG A 306 9.05 0.71 9.06
N THR A 307 8.12 1.30 8.31
CA THR A 307 6.82 0.68 8.05
C THR A 307 6.64 0.34 6.57
N VAL A 308 6.89 1.30 5.69
CA VAL A 308 6.64 1.12 4.25
C VAL A 308 7.74 0.28 3.60
N GLU A 309 8.99 0.59 3.85
CA GLU A 309 10.15 -0.08 3.25
C GLU A 309 10.20 -1.59 3.54
N PRO A 310 9.96 -2.10 4.75
CA PRO A 310 9.92 -3.55 4.99
C PRO A 310 8.86 -4.28 4.16
N ILE A 311 7.70 -3.65 3.91
CA ILE A 311 6.63 -4.23 3.10
C ILE A 311 7.04 -4.28 1.63
N LEU A 312 7.65 -3.19 1.13
CA LEU A 312 8.18 -3.13 -0.24
C LEU A 312 9.32 -4.13 -0.44
N SER A 313 10.24 -4.21 0.51
CA SER A 313 11.37 -5.16 0.44
C SER A 313 10.88 -6.60 0.39
N ALA A 314 9.89 -6.98 1.22
CA ALA A 314 9.31 -8.31 1.19
C ALA A 314 8.71 -8.66 -0.18
N LEU A 315 8.07 -7.70 -0.86
CA LEU A 315 7.53 -7.87 -2.21
C LEU A 315 8.64 -8.04 -3.24
N VAL A 316 9.57 -7.09 -3.27
CA VAL A 316 10.63 -7.01 -4.28
C VAL A 316 11.58 -8.20 -4.19
N ASP A 317 12.02 -8.57 -2.99
CA ASP A 317 12.91 -9.71 -2.74
C ASP A 317 12.28 -11.02 -3.21
N GLU A 318 10.98 -11.20 -2.96
CA GLU A 318 10.29 -12.41 -3.37
C GLU A 318 10.04 -12.45 -4.88
N MET A 319 9.71 -11.31 -5.51
CA MET A 319 9.62 -11.21 -6.96
C MET A 319 10.98 -11.49 -7.62
N GLU A 320 12.06 -10.89 -7.12
CA GLU A 320 13.40 -11.13 -7.63
C GLU A 320 13.81 -12.60 -7.49
N ARG A 321 13.52 -13.20 -6.33
CA ARG A 321 13.83 -14.60 -6.05
C ARG A 321 13.08 -15.58 -6.96
N LYS A 322 11.82 -15.32 -7.28
CA LYS A 322 10.91 -16.25 -7.97
C LYS A 322 10.80 -16.01 -9.46
N TRP A 323 10.79 -14.76 -9.88
CA TRP A 323 10.50 -14.38 -11.26
C TRP A 323 11.75 -14.10 -12.09
N LEU A 324 12.88 -13.78 -11.42
CA LEU A 324 14.14 -13.63 -12.11
C LEU A 324 14.98 -14.92 -12.04
N THR A 325 15.42 -15.40 -13.20
CA THR A 325 16.31 -16.56 -13.28
C THR A 325 17.70 -16.22 -12.71
N LYS A 326 18.47 -17.25 -12.31
CA LYS A 326 19.86 -17.03 -11.87
C LYS A 326 20.68 -16.30 -12.92
N ASN A 327 20.52 -16.68 -14.21
CA ASN A 327 21.23 -16.04 -15.32
C ASN A 327 20.82 -14.57 -15.52
N ALA A 328 19.55 -14.23 -15.30
CA ALA A 328 19.08 -12.84 -15.35
C ALA A 328 19.75 -12.01 -14.26
N ARG A 329 19.74 -12.51 -13.02
CA ARG A 329 20.39 -11.85 -11.87
C ARG A 329 21.90 -11.70 -12.07
N THR A 330 22.59 -12.72 -12.63
CA THR A 330 24.02 -12.62 -12.97
C THR A 330 24.31 -11.55 -14.04
N ARG A 331 23.32 -11.23 -14.89
CA ARG A 331 23.43 -10.13 -15.86
C ARG A 331 23.09 -8.76 -15.29
N GLY A 332 22.86 -8.68 -13.98
CA GLY A 332 22.49 -7.44 -13.29
C GLY A 332 21.00 -7.11 -13.40
N GLU A 333 20.10 -8.06 -13.79
CA GLU A 333 18.66 -7.81 -13.73
C GLU A 333 18.18 -7.89 -12.27
N ALA A 334 17.45 -6.87 -11.80
CA ALA A 334 16.92 -6.77 -10.45
C ALA A 334 15.52 -6.14 -10.44
N VAL A 335 14.77 -6.38 -9.39
CA VAL A 335 13.54 -5.63 -9.11
C VAL A 335 13.85 -4.70 -7.96
N LYS A 336 13.64 -3.41 -8.15
CA LYS A 336 13.93 -2.37 -7.14
C LYS A 336 12.76 -1.44 -7.00
N PHE A 337 12.61 -0.84 -5.83
CA PHE A 337 11.68 0.26 -5.62
C PHE A 337 12.44 1.57 -5.46
N PHE A 338 11.85 2.63 -5.99
CA PHE A 338 12.42 3.96 -5.97
C PHE A 338 11.46 4.93 -5.30
N ARG A 339 12.04 5.79 -4.49
CA ARG A 339 11.32 6.90 -3.89
C ARG A 339 11.71 8.17 -4.61
N ASP A 340 10.72 8.97 -4.98
CA ASP A 340 10.98 10.32 -5.42
C ASP A 340 11.46 11.17 -4.22
N PRO A 341 12.72 11.59 -4.18
CA PRO A 341 13.27 12.34 -3.07
C PRO A 341 12.67 13.74 -2.93
N PHE A 342 12.09 14.27 -4.02
CA PHE A 342 11.54 15.62 -4.06
C PHE A 342 10.08 15.70 -3.62
N LYS A 343 9.41 14.58 -3.50
CA LYS A 343 7.96 14.52 -3.19
C LYS A 343 7.59 15.08 -1.82
N LEU A 344 8.52 15.09 -0.87
CA LEU A 344 8.32 15.63 0.49
C LEU A 344 8.99 16.99 0.69
N VAL A 345 9.67 17.52 -0.32
CA VAL A 345 10.41 18.78 -0.22
C VAL A 345 9.48 19.95 -0.55
N PRO A 346 9.36 20.95 0.33
CA PRO A 346 8.63 22.18 0.00
C PRO A 346 9.20 22.86 -1.26
N VAL A 347 8.34 23.41 -2.08
CA VAL A 347 8.75 24.07 -3.34
C VAL A 347 9.78 25.19 -3.11
N SER A 348 9.71 25.88 -1.96
CA SER A 348 10.68 26.89 -1.56
C SER A 348 12.10 26.35 -1.36
N GLU A 349 12.24 25.11 -0.91
CA GLU A 349 13.53 24.46 -0.69
C GLU A 349 14.06 23.76 -1.94
N LEU A 350 13.17 23.41 -2.88
CA LEU A 350 13.55 22.79 -4.16
C LEU A 350 14.53 23.67 -4.96
N ALA A 351 14.38 25.00 -4.90
CA ALA A 351 15.27 25.93 -5.57
C ALA A 351 16.71 25.85 -4.98
N ASP A 352 16.82 25.81 -3.66
CA ASP A 352 18.11 25.70 -2.96
C ASP A 352 18.78 24.35 -3.20
N ILE A 353 17.98 23.26 -3.21
CA ILE A 353 18.47 21.91 -3.51
C ILE A 353 18.92 21.84 -4.97
N GLY A 354 18.12 22.36 -5.89
CA GLY A 354 18.43 22.40 -7.32
C GLY A 354 19.73 23.15 -7.61
N ASP A 355 19.91 24.31 -6.99
CA ASP A 355 21.14 25.08 -7.11
C ASP A 355 22.37 24.27 -6.59
N LYS A 356 22.25 23.66 -5.41
CA LYS A 356 23.33 22.84 -4.83
C LYS A 356 23.66 21.60 -5.68
N PHE A 357 22.64 20.92 -6.22
CA PHE A 357 22.82 19.71 -7.02
C PHE A 357 23.44 20.02 -8.38
N THR A 358 23.00 21.07 -9.04
CA THR A 358 23.57 21.48 -10.32
C THR A 358 24.97 22.05 -10.17
N ARG A 359 25.25 22.84 -9.11
CA ARG A 359 26.58 23.38 -8.83
C ARG A 359 27.61 22.29 -8.53
N ASN A 360 27.20 21.23 -7.84
CA ASN A 360 28.09 20.12 -7.47
C ASN A 360 28.12 19.02 -8.54
N CYS A 361 27.54 19.22 -9.71
CA CYS A 361 27.48 18.25 -10.80
C CYS A 361 26.84 16.90 -10.36
N ILE A 362 25.86 16.94 -9.45
CA ILE A 362 25.13 15.76 -8.99
C ILE A 362 23.93 15.48 -9.91
N ALA A 363 23.28 16.54 -10.40
CA ALA A 363 22.14 16.47 -11.28
C ALA A 363 22.25 17.48 -12.42
N THR A 364 21.72 17.14 -13.57
CA THR A 364 21.63 18.05 -14.74
C THR A 364 20.46 19.05 -14.58
N SER A 365 20.47 20.09 -15.38
CA SER A 365 19.33 21.03 -15.41
C SER A 365 18.04 20.35 -15.86
N ASN A 366 18.12 19.34 -16.74
CA ASN A 366 16.95 18.59 -17.19
C ASN A 366 16.46 17.60 -16.12
N ASP A 367 17.32 16.98 -15.33
CA ASP A 367 16.91 16.16 -14.17
C ASP A 367 16.10 16.99 -13.17
N MET A 368 16.54 18.22 -12.88
CA MET A 368 15.83 19.12 -11.97
C MET A 368 14.49 19.58 -12.56
N ARG A 369 14.44 19.87 -13.87
CA ARG A 369 13.17 20.19 -14.54
C ARG A 369 12.19 19.04 -14.50
N GLN A 370 12.66 17.81 -14.72
CA GLN A 370 11.85 16.60 -14.64
C GLN A 370 11.34 16.36 -13.22
N ALA A 371 12.17 16.56 -12.19
CA ALA A 371 11.79 16.39 -10.78
C ALA A 371 10.63 17.33 -10.37
N ILE A 372 10.55 18.53 -10.94
CA ILE A 372 9.44 19.49 -10.70
C ILE A 372 8.31 19.38 -11.74
N GLY A 373 8.37 18.38 -12.61
CA GLY A 373 7.33 18.14 -13.63
C GLY A 373 7.38 19.09 -14.84
N TRP A 374 8.48 19.79 -15.05
CA TRP A 374 8.64 20.67 -16.21
C TRP A 374 9.20 19.91 -17.41
N LYS A 375 8.82 20.37 -18.60
CA LYS A 375 9.35 19.81 -19.86
C LYS A 375 10.87 20.02 -19.94
N PRO A 376 11.63 18.98 -20.33
CA PRO A 376 13.07 19.10 -20.57
C PRO A 376 13.38 20.20 -21.60
N SER A 377 14.50 20.90 -21.38
CA SER A 377 15.04 21.82 -22.37
C SER A 377 15.59 21.04 -23.57
N LYS A 378 15.49 21.60 -24.75
CA LYS A 378 16.10 21.02 -25.97
C LYS A 378 17.59 21.38 -26.13
N ASP A 379 18.11 22.23 -25.24
CA ASP A 379 19.49 22.65 -25.24
C ASP A 379 20.37 21.46 -24.77
N PRO A 380 21.36 21.00 -25.55
CA PRO A 380 22.24 19.90 -25.15
C PRO A 380 22.98 20.17 -23.84
N ILE A 381 23.32 21.43 -23.54
CA ILE A 381 23.98 21.84 -22.29
C ILE A 381 23.10 21.52 -21.05
N ALA A 382 21.80 21.43 -21.21
CA ALA A 382 20.89 21.11 -20.11
C ALA A 382 20.96 19.65 -19.62
N ASP A 383 21.55 18.74 -20.40
CA ASP A 383 21.79 17.34 -20.06
C ASP A 383 23.24 17.08 -19.63
N GLU A 384 24.08 18.11 -19.60
CA GLU A 384 25.48 17.99 -19.18
C GLU A 384 25.64 18.32 -17.68
N LEU A 385 26.50 17.56 -17.00
CA LEU A 385 26.92 17.82 -15.64
C LEU A 385 28.00 18.91 -15.60
N ILE A 386 27.58 20.16 -15.66
CA ILE A 386 28.48 21.33 -15.70
C ILE A 386 28.40 22.11 -14.40
N ASN A 387 29.56 22.37 -13.80
CA ASN A 387 29.66 23.32 -12.69
C ASN A 387 29.69 24.75 -13.23
N LYS A 388 28.57 25.47 -13.17
CA LYS A 388 28.43 26.85 -13.68
C LYS A 388 29.27 27.88 -12.94
N ASN A 389 29.90 27.51 -11.82
CA ASN A 389 30.79 28.41 -11.03
C ASN A 389 32.28 28.26 -11.35
N ILE A 390 32.66 27.27 -12.12
CA ILE A 390 34.02 27.02 -12.53
C ILE A 390 34.05 27.08 -14.06
N SER A 391 34.88 27.96 -14.63
CA SER A 391 35.17 27.95 -16.06
C SER A 391 35.76 26.57 -16.40
N GLN A 392 34.99 25.71 -16.99
CA GLN A 392 35.49 24.42 -17.48
C GLN A 392 36.36 24.65 -18.70
N PRO A 393 37.49 23.94 -18.83
CA PRO A 393 38.30 24.05 -20.04
C PRO A 393 37.45 23.52 -21.20
N THR A 394 37.12 24.36 -22.14
CA THR A 394 36.51 24.01 -23.42
C THR A 394 37.35 22.97 -24.10
N THR A 395 36.70 21.91 -24.59
CA THR A 395 37.37 20.92 -25.48
C THR A 395 37.97 21.66 -26.67
N PRO A 396 39.20 21.34 -27.12
CA PRO A 396 39.82 22.05 -28.22
C PRO A 396 38.97 21.90 -29.50
N GLY A 397 38.25 22.91 -29.88
CA GLY A 397 37.41 22.94 -31.09
C GLY A 397 36.23 23.91 -31.10
N GLU A 398 35.81 24.42 -29.96
CA GLU A 398 34.75 25.43 -29.91
C GLU A 398 35.30 26.74 -29.29
N GLU A 399 35.51 27.72 -30.14
CA GLU A 399 35.80 29.08 -29.69
C GLU A 399 34.57 29.64 -28.94
N SER A 400 34.73 29.82 -27.64
CA SER A 400 33.71 30.44 -26.81
C SER A 400 33.59 31.91 -27.09
N LEU A 401 32.46 32.29 -27.68
CA LEU A 401 31.96 33.67 -27.69
C LEU A 401 31.39 34.02 -26.29
N THR A 402 32.22 33.98 -25.25
CA THR A 402 31.86 34.62 -23.99
C THR A 402 32.92 35.77 -23.80
N GLY A 403 32.49 36.96 -24.22
CA GLY A 403 33.21 38.18 -23.98
C GLY A 403 33.45 38.38 -22.48
N GLY A 404 34.72 38.25 -22.10
CA GLY A 404 35.24 38.87 -20.88
C GLY A 404 35.19 40.38 -21.09
N SER A 405 34.62 41.09 -20.15
CA SER A 405 34.74 42.51 -19.98
C SER A 405 36.19 42.85 -19.79
N ASP A 406 36.58 43.97 -20.42
CA ASP A 406 37.77 44.80 -20.15
C ASP A 406 39.09 44.33 -20.73
N ASP A 407 39.26 44.72 -21.95
CA ASP A 407 40.41 45.49 -22.44
C ASP A 407 40.23 45.70 -23.94
N LEU A 408 39.49 46.79 -24.31
CA LEU A 408 39.47 47.30 -25.66
C LEU A 408 40.85 47.79 -26.00
N THR A 409 41.47 47.21 -27.03
CA THR A 409 42.72 47.72 -27.53
C THR A 409 42.51 49.07 -28.22
N PRO A 410 43.48 49.94 -28.29
CA PRO A 410 43.34 51.25 -28.96
C PRO A 410 42.84 51.13 -30.40
N ASP A 411 43.09 50.04 -31.08
CA ASP A 411 42.65 49.76 -32.45
C ASP A 411 41.13 49.46 -32.51
N ASP A 412 40.54 48.86 -31.44
CA ASP A 412 39.09 48.57 -31.34
C ASP A 412 38.28 49.83 -31.08
N GLU A 413 38.79 50.81 -30.31
CA GLU A 413 38.15 52.11 -30.10
C GLU A 413 38.13 52.93 -31.38
N GLU A 414 39.14 52.86 -32.23
CA GLU A 414 39.21 53.56 -33.50
C GLU A 414 38.18 52.97 -34.50
N LEU A 415 38.00 51.66 -34.49
CA LEU A 415 37.03 50.95 -35.30
C LEU A 415 35.57 51.30 -34.89
N ILE A 416 35.28 51.29 -33.59
CA ILE A 416 33.95 51.64 -33.04
C ILE A 416 33.63 53.13 -33.35
N ASN A 417 34.56 54.03 -33.23
CA ASN A 417 34.36 55.44 -33.57
C ASN A 417 34.18 55.65 -35.07
N THR A 418 34.78 54.87 -35.94
CA THR A 418 34.57 54.90 -37.37
C THR A 418 33.19 54.44 -37.75
N VAL A 419 32.70 53.31 -37.17
CA VAL A 419 31.37 52.79 -37.37
C VAL A 419 30.27 53.73 -36.84
N LEU A 420 30.49 54.36 -35.69
CA LEU A 420 29.54 55.35 -35.12
C LEU A 420 29.44 56.59 -35.95
N LYS A 421 30.52 57.05 -36.65
CA LYS A 421 30.48 58.14 -37.59
C LYS A 421 29.74 57.82 -38.89
N GLU A 422 29.87 56.56 -39.39
CA GLU A 422 29.15 56.12 -40.60
C GLU A 422 27.63 55.91 -40.35
N VAL A 423 27.24 55.61 -39.14
CA VAL A 423 25.81 55.40 -38.76
C VAL A 423 25.11 56.69 -38.37
N GLY A 424 25.83 57.83 -38.32
CA GLY A 424 25.22 59.16 -38.07
C GLY A 424 24.67 59.35 -36.65
N ALA A 425 25.26 58.66 -35.65
CA ALA A 425 24.79 58.72 -34.27
C ALA A 425 25.58 59.71 -33.37
N VAL A 426 26.51 60.48 -33.91
CA VAL A 426 27.21 61.53 -33.19
C VAL A 426 27.41 62.77 -34.12
N GLU A 427 26.75 63.88 -33.79
CA GLU A 427 27.12 65.25 -34.27
C GLU A 427 28.31 65.72 -33.45
#